data_f91bca13e6ca4b23a735d9df5d2921e6
#
_entry.id   f91bca13e6ca4b23a735d9df5d2921e6
#
_cell.length_a   1.000
_cell.length_b   1.000
_cell.length_c   1.000
_cell.angle_alpha   90.00
_cell.angle_beta   90.00
_cell.angle_gamma   90.00
#
_symmetry.space_group_name_H-M   'P 1'
#
loop_
_entity.id
_entity.type
_entity.pdbx_description
1 polymer ?
#
loop_
_entity_poly.entity_id
_entity_poly.type
_entity_poly.pdbx_seq_one_letter_code
_entity_poly.pdbx_strand_id
1 'polypeptide(L)'
;MQLESIYAIVTYILGLGPVIMMPIVLFILAMVFRQPVGKSLRSAVIVGVAFIGINAVLGVVFGVLGPAVGTFVSRTGVTLKGLDVGWPLTSAITWAVPTAALILPIGFVVNVVLLVAGLTKTFDADIWNYWHWAFTAVMVEMATGSMWIGLIAGIIAEVGILFLGDWTAPLSHTYFKVPGCSQPHTETVNWAPVAMALEKIFRKIPGLSKSRASPDVIREKVGFLGEPVMIGVYVGLFLGILAWLPPVDIVLLAMHMGALLLLEGRMIGILMEGLMPLADGIRDYFAKSKRFKGRELFIGIDAGPIGLSDPSSIAVGLILIPLY
;
A
#
# COMPACT_ATOMS: atom_id res chain seq x y z
N MET A 1 -27.51 19.42 -8.43
CA MET A 1 -28.14 19.07 -7.13
C MET A 1 -27.88 17.64 -6.70
N GLN A 2 -28.28 16.59 -7.42
CA GLN A 2 -27.99 15.21 -6.98
C GLN A 2 -26.48 14.85 -7.02
N LEU A 3 -25.75 15.23 -8.06
CA LEU A 3 -24.30 15.02 -8.18
C LEU A 3 -23.50 15.79 -7.13
N GLU A 4 -23.89 17.01 -6.83
CA GLU A 4 -23.26 17.83 -5.79
C GLU A 4 -23.45 17.22 -4.39
N SER A 5 -24.63 16.64 -4.14
CA SER A 5 -24.90 15.95 -2.87
C SER A 5 -24.06 14.67 -2.73
N ILE A 6 -23.91 13.88 -3.80
CA ILE A 6 -23.05 12.68 -3.80
C ILE A 6 -21.60 13.09 -3.59
N TYR A 7 -21.12 14.11 -4.30
CA TYR A 7 -19.77 14.64 -4.14
C TYR A 7 -19.50 15.11 -2.71
N ALA A 8 -20.42 15.86 -2.10
CA ALA A 8 -20.29 16.31 -0.72
C ALA A 8 -20.21 15.15 0.27
N ILE A 9 -21.03 14.11 0.11
CA ILE A 9 -21.02 12.92 0.97
C ILE A 9 -19.68 12.17 0.82
N VAL A 10 -19.24 11.92 -0.41
CA VAL A 10 -17.97 11.21 -0.66
C VAL A 10 -16.80 12.01 -0.11
N THR A 11 -16.73 13.31 -0.36
CA THR A 11 -15.67 14.19 0.16
C THR A 11 -15.66 14.22 1.69
N TYR A 12 -16.84 14.24 2.32
CA TYR A 12 -16.96 14.17 3.77
C TYR A 12 -16.40 12.83 4.31
N ILE A 13 -16.80 11.70 3.72
CA ILE A 13 -16.33 10.36 4.13
C ILE A 13 -14.80 10.27 3.97
N LEU A 14 -14.27 10.73 2.84
CA LEU A 14 -12.82 10.72 2.57
C LEU A 14 -12.06 11.64 3.54
N GLY A 15 -12.66 12.77 3.93
CA GLY A 15 -12.11 13.69 4.92
C GLY A 15 -11.98 13.11 6.33
N LEU A 16 -12.68 12.00 6.63
CA LEU A 16 -12.55 11.29 7.91
C LEU A 16 -11.19 10.58 8.06
N GLY A 17 -10.47 10.40 6.97
CA GLY A 17 -9.19 9.70 6.93
C GLY A 17 -9.30 8.18 7.12
N PRO A 18 -8.19 7.44 6.87
CA PRO A 18 -8.20 5.97 6.84
C PRO A 18 -8.60 5.34 8.18
N VAL A 19 -8.24 5.97 9.27
CA VAL A 19 -8.51 5.48 10.63
C VAL A 19 -10.01 5.29 10.91
N ILE A 20 -10.86 6.14 10.34
CA ILE A 20 -12.32 6.11 10.53
C ILE A 20 -13.01 5.53 9.31
N MET A 21 -12.60 5.96 8.12
CA MET A 21 -13.24 5.58 6.88
C MET A 21 -13.13 4.07 6.59
N MET A 22 -11.93 3.50 6.72
CA MET A 22 -11.74 2.07 6.42
C MET A 22 -12.56 1.14 7.32
N PRO A 23 -12.60 1.32 8.66
CA PRO A 23 -13.52 0.56 9.50
C PRO A 23 -14.98 0.65 9.06
N ILE A 24 -15.46 1.83 8.71
CA ILE A 24 -16.86 2.02 8.27
C ILE A 24 -17.12 1.27 6.97
N VAL A 25 -16.26 1.45 5.96
CA VAL A 25 -16.39 0.78 4.65
C VAL A 25 -16.35 -0.74 4.81
N LEU A 26 -15.39 -1.27 5.54
CA LEU A 26 -15.25 -2.70 5.78
C LEU A 26 -16.43 -3.28 6.56
N PHE A 27 -16.95 -2.55 7.55
CA PHE A 27 -18.14 -2.96 8.27
C PHE A 27 -19.37 -3.01 7.36
N ILE A 28 -19.59 -1.99 6.52
CA ILE A 28 -20.69 -1.96 5.55
C ILE A 28 -20.56 -3.13 4.56
N LEU A 29 -19.37 -3.37 4.01
CA LEU A 29 -19.12 -4.51 3.12
C LEU A 29 -19.44 -5.84 3.81
N ALA A 30 -18.99 -6.03 5.05
CA ALA A 30 -19.31 -7.22 5.81
C ALA A 30 -20.83 -7.42 5.98
N MET A 31 -21.59 -6.34 6.20
CA MET A 31 -23.05 -6.40 6.30
C MET A 31 -23.70 -6.74 4.95
N VAL A 32 -23.22 -6.18 3.85
CA VAL A 32 -23.67 -6.54 2.49
C VAL A 32 -23.47 -8.04 2.23
N PHE A 33 -22.34 -8.59 2.66
CA PHE A 33 -22.04 -10.02 2.55
C PHE A 33 -22.58 -10.88 3.70
N ARG A 34 -23.54 -10.33 4.48
CA ARG A 34 -24.30 -11.04 5.52
C ARG A 34 -23.42 -11.71 6.58
N GLN A 35 -22.31 -11.09 6.93
CA GLN A 35 -21.45 -11.59 8.00
C GLN A 35 -22.02 -11.25 9.39
N PRO A 36 -21.67 -12.01 10.45
CA PRO A 36 -22.14 -11.74 11.81
C PRO A 36 -21.70 -10.36 12.29
N VAL A 37 -22.64 -9.53 12.75
CA VAL A 37 -22.43 -8.13 13.16
C VAL A 37 -21.28 -7.97 14.14
N GLY A 38 -21.27 -8.78 15.21
CA GLY A 38 -20.25 -8.67 16.26
C GLY A 38 -18.82 -8.99 15.75
N LYS A 39 -18.68 -10.01 14.89
CA LYS A 39 -17.40 -10.35 14.25
C LYS A 39 -16.94 -9.23 13.33
N SER A 40 -17.85 -8.71 12.52
CA SER A 40 -17.56 -7.64 11.54
C SER A 40 -17.17 -6.34 12.23
N LEU A 41 -17.87 -5.98 13.31
CA LEU A 41 -17.54 -4.78 14.08
C LEU A 41 -16.16 -4.90 14.75
N ARG A 42 -15.87 -6.06 15.39
CA ARG A 42 -14.55 -6.31 15.97
C ARG A 42 -13.44 -6.19 14.91
N SER A 43 -13.61 -6.83 13.77
CA SER A 43 -12.65 -6.77 12.65
C SER A 43 -12.44 -5.35 12.16
N ALA A 44 -13.50 -4.60 11.92
CA ALA A 44 -13.44 -3.21 11.48
C ALA A 44 -12.69 -2.31 12.49
N VAL A 45 -12.99 -2.45 13.78
CA VAL A 45 -12.31 -1.69 14.84
C VAL A 45 -10.82 -2.03 14.89
N ILE A 46 -10.44 -3.31 14.77
CA ILE A 46 -9.03 -3.73 14.76
C ILE A 46 -8.29 -3.08 13.58
N VAL A 47 -8.90 -3.01 12.40
CA VAL A 47 -8.32 -2.30 11.24
C VAL A 47 -8.08 -0.83 11.57
N GLY A 48 -9.03 -0.12 12.16
CA GLY A 48 -8.85 1.27 12.56
C GLY A 48 -7.72 1.46 13.59
N VAL A 49 -7.63 0.57 14.57
CA VAL A 49 -6.54 0.57 15.57
C VAL A 49 -5.18 0.32 14.90
N ALA A 50 -5.12 -0.59 13.93
CA ALA A 50 -3.89 -0.84 13.17
C ALA A 50 -3.43 0.41 12.42
N PHE A 51 -4.33 1.14 11.75
CA PHE A 51 -3.99 2.41 11.09
C PHE A 51 -3.49 3.48 12.06
N ILE A 52 -4.04 3.56 13.26
CA ILE A 52 -3.50 4.46 14.30
C ILE A 52 -2.07 4.07 14.65
N GLY A 53 -1.82 2.77 14.84
CA GLY A 53 -0.48 2.25 15.17
C GLY A 53 0.54 2.54 14.06
N ILE A 54 0.21 2.26 12.80
CA ILE A 54 1.03 2.56 11.63
C ILE A 54 1.36 4.06 11.59
N ASN A 55 0.36 4.93 11.65
CA ASN A 55 0.57 6.38 11.60
C ASN A 55 1.41 6.89 12.78
N ALA A 56 1.25 6.32 13.97
CA ALA A 56 2.04 6.70 15.14
C ALA A 56 3.52 6.35 14.95
N VAL A 57 3.83 5.14 14.47
CA VAL A 57 5.21 4.70 14.20
C VAL A 57 5.83 5.57 13.11
N LEU A 58 5.16 5.75 11.98
CA LEU A 58 5.64 6.59 10.88
C LEU A 58 5.85 8.03 11.32
N GLY A 59 4.91 8.61 12.07
CA GLY A 59 5.01 9.99 12.55
C GLY A 59 6.22 10.22 13.44
N VAL A 60 6.51 9.31 14.38
CA VAL A 60 7.69 9.39 15.25
C VAL A 60 8.98 9.27 14.43
N VAL A 61 9.04 8.32 13.51
CA VAL A 61 10.24 8.07 12.71
C VAL A 61 10.52 9.21 11.74
N PHE A 62 9.51 9.67 11.00
CA PHE A 62 9.70 10.80 10.08
C PHE A 62 9.99 12.12 10.80
N GLY A 63 9.51 12.26 12.04
CA GLY A 63 9.87 13.39 12.89
C GLY A 63 11.37 13.50 13.21
N VAL A 64 12.09 12.37 13.19
CA VAL A 64 13.56 12.32 13.40
C VAL A 64 14.32 12.27 12.06
N LEU A 65 13.79 11.52 11.09
CA LEU A 65 14.42 11.36 9.78
C LEU A 65 14.42 12.66 8.96
N GLY A 66 13.33 13.40 8.96
CA GLY A 66 13.20 14.65 8.20
C GLY A 66 14.30 15.67 8.54
N PRO A 67 14.51 16.03 9.82
CA PRO A 67 15.62 16.88 10.23
C PRO A 67 17.00 16.33 9.86
N ALA A 68 17.22 15.02 9.91
CA ALA A 68 18.49 14.41 9.52
C ALA A 68 18.77 14.58 8.01
N VAL A 69 17.76 14.34 7.16
CA VAL A 69 17.83 14.58 5.72
C VAL A 69 18.04 16.06 5.41
N GLY A 70 17.30 16.96 6.08
CA GLY A 70 17.48 18.40 5.94
C GLY A 70 18.90 18.87 6.30
N THR A 71 19.50 18.29 7.33
CA THR A 71 20.91 18.56 7.72
C THR A 71 21.87 18.06 6.64
N PHE A 72 21.67 16.88 6.09
CA PHE A 72 22.47 16.34 4.99
C PHE A 72 22.41 17.28 3.77
N VAL A 73 21.22 17.66 3.33
CA VAL A 73 21.01 18.56 2.18
C VAL A 73 21.70 19.91 2.42
N SER A 74 21.52 20.51 3.59
CA SER A 74 22.13 21.81 3.90
C SER A 74 23.65 21.78 3.92
N ARG A 75 24.26 20.66 4.35
CA ARG A 75 25.73 20.50 4.44
C ARG A 75 26.38 20.12 3.12
N THR A 76 25.67 19.37 2.29
CA THR A 76 26.19 18.99 0.97
C THR A 76 26.07 20.11 -0.06
N GLY A 77 25.27 21.15 0.22
CA GLY A 77 24.99 22.24 -0.72
C GLY A 77 24.22 21.79 -1.96
N VAL A 78 23.60 20.61 -1.92
CA VAL A 78 22.75 20.12 -3.00
C VAL A 78 21.49 20.98 -3.05
N THR A 79 21.42 21.86 -4.05
CA THR A 79 20.26 22.76 -4.28
C THR A 79 19.49 22.30 -5.52
N LEU A 80 18.89 21.12 -5.42
CA LEU A 80 17.96 20.67 -6.45
C LEU A 80 16.60 21.33 -6.22
N LYS A 81 15.95 21.76 -7.31
CA LYS A 81 14.54 22.17 -7.22
C LYS A 81 13.71 20.92 -6.95
N GLY A 82 13.30 20.73 -5.70
CA GLY A 82 12.34 19.71 -5.33
C GLY A 82 10.96 20.11 -5.83
N LEU A 83 10.32 19.26 -6.63
CA LEU A 83 8.89 19.31 -6.89
C LEU A 83 8.25 18.20 -6.10
N ASP A 84 7.50 18.56 -5.05
CA ASP A 84 6.72 17.57 -4.31
C ASP A 84 5.54 17.12 -5.18
N VAL A 85 5.62 15.90 -5.66
CA VAL A 85 4.52 15.19 -6.37
C VAL A 85 4.02 14.01 -5.53
N GLY A 86 4.31 14.03 -4.26
CA GLY A 86 3.94 12.98 -3.32
C GLY A 86 2.43 12.91 -3.06
N TRP A 87 2.05 11.89 -2.32
CA TRP A 87 0.65 11.57 -2.04
C TRP A 87 -0.18 12.74 -1.47
N PRO A 88 0.29 13.61 -0.56
CA PRO A 88 -0.53 14.70 -0.03
C PRO A 88 -1.00 15.66 -1.10
N LEU A 89 -0.11 16.06 -2.02
CA LEU A 89 -0.43 16.97 -3.12
C LEU A 89 -1.33 16.32 -4.15
N THR A 90 -0.99 15.10 -4.58
CA THR A 90 -1.76 14.35 -5.58
C THR A 90 -3.15 13.98 -5.05
N SER A 91 -3.26 13.69 -3.76
CA SER A 91 -4.54 13.46 -3.08
C SER A 91 -5.40 14.73 -3.08
N ALA A 92 -4.83 15.88 -2.73
CA ALA A 92 -5.54 17.16 -2.73
C ALA A 92 -6.06 17.50 -4.14
N ILE A 93 -5.25 17.31 -5.19
CA ILE A 93 -5.65 17.53 -6.58
C ILE A 93 -6.80 16.58 -6.97
N THR A 94 -6.65 15.30 -6.65
CA THR A 94 -7.65 14.27 -6.99
C THR A 94 -9.02 14.62 -6.43
N TRP A 95 -9.08 14.91 -5.13
CA TRP A 95 -10.36 15.16 -4.46
C TRP A 95 -10.95 16.55 -4.73
N ALA A 96 -10.21 17.46 -5.35
CA ALA A 96 -10.73 18.74 -5.81
C ALA A 96 -11.62 18.62 -7.07
N VAL A 97 -11.60 17.49 -7.78
CA VAL A 97 -12.30 17.29 -9.05
C VAL A 97 -13.47 16.31 -8.88
N PRO A 98 -14.70 16.65 -9.32
CA PRO A 98 -15.89 15.80 -9.16
C PRO A 98 -15.74 14.39 -9.77
N THR A 99 -14.95 14.24 -10.81
CA THR A 99 -14.67 12.96 -11.49
C THR A 99 -14.12 11.91 -10.52
N ALA A 100 -13.31 12.31 -9.55
CA ALA A 100 -12.81 11.39 -8.53
C ALA A 100 -13.93 10.71 -7.74
N ALA A 101 -14.97 11.48 -7.36
CA ALA A 101 -16.11 10.96 -6.64
C ALA A 101 -16.95 9.95 -7.47
N LEU A 102 -16.92 10.08 -8.80
CA LEU A 102 -17.63 9.17 -9.70
C LEU A 102 -16.88 7.86 -9.92
N ILE A 103 -15.55 7.88 -9.93
CA ILE A 103 -14.73 6.67 -10.10
C ILE A 103 -14.99 5.65 -8.98
N LEU A 104 -15.22 6.08 -7.75
CA LEU A 104 -15.48 5.15 -6.64
C LEU A 104 -16.66 4.20 -6.91
N PRO A 105 -17.90 4.71 -7.14
CA PRO A 105 -19.03 3.82 -7.42
C PRO A 105 -18.92 3.14 -8.79
N ILE A 106 -18.40 3.81 -9.81
CA ILE A 106 -18.26 3.23 -11.15
C ILE A 106 -17.23 2.09 -11.12
N GLY A 107 -16.05 2.32 -10.55
CA GLY A 107 -15.02 1.30 -10.42
C GLY A 107 -15.50 0.10 -9.59
N PHE A 108 -16.19 0.34 -8.47
CA PHE A 108 -16.79 -0.76 -7.72
C PHE A 108 -17.73 -1.62 -8.58
N VAL A 109 -18.58 -1.00 -9.38
CA VAL A 109 -19.47 -1.71 -10.32
C VAL A 109 -18.66 -2.45 -11.38
N VAL A 110 -17.64 -1.83 -11.95
CA VAL A 110 -16.73 -2.44 -12.93
C VAL A 110 -16.04 -3.68 -12.34
N ASN A 111 -15.45 -3.56 -11.14
CA ASN A 111 -14.84 -4.70 -10.47
C ASN A 111 -15.82 -5.85 -10.25
N VAL A 112 -17.03 -5.57 -9.75
CA VAL A 112 -18.07 -6.60 -9.56
C VAL A 112 -18.47 -7.23 -10.89
N VAL A 113 -18.63 -6.45 -11.95
CA VAL A 113 -18.97 -6.97 -13.30
C VAL A 113 -17.86 -7.88 -13.81
N LEU A 114 -16.59 -7.48 -13.73
CA LEU A 114 -15.44 -8.28 -14.13
C LEU A 114 -15.35 -9.58 -13.32
N LEU A 115 -15.56 -9.51 -12.01
CA LEU A 115 -15.55 -10.66 -11.13
C LEU A 115 -16.66 -11.65 -11.49
N VAL A 116 -17.88 -11.15 -11.71
CA VAL A 116 -19.05 -11.95 -12.09
C VAL A 116 -18.87 -12.57 -13.47
N ALA A 117 -18.28 -11.84 -14.42
CA ALA A 117 -17.93 -12.34 -15.74
C ALA A 117 -16.79 -13.37 -15.72
N GLY A 118 -16.03 -13.44 -14.62
CA GLY A 118 -14.86 -14.34 -14.50
C GLY A 118 -13.62 -13.82 -15.22
N LEU A 119 -13.57 -12.53 -15.47
CA LEU A 119 -12.45 -11.84 -16.10
C LEU A 119 -11.39 -11.42 -15.08
N THR A 120 -11.75 -11.32 -13.81
CA THR A 120 -10.82 -11.17 -12.68
C THR A 120 -11.16 -12.17 -11.58
N LYS A 121 -10.20 -12.49 -10.74
CA LYS A 121 -10.34 -13.26 -9.51
C LYS A 121 -10.44 -12.37 -8.28
N THR A 122 -10.14 -11.08 -8.42
CA THR A 122 -10.04 -10.14 -7.35
C THR A 122 -11.35 -9.40 -7.13
N PHE A 123 -11.87 -9.47 -5.89
CA PHE A 123 -12.82 -8.53 -5.35
C PHE A 123 -12.02 -7.46 -4.59
N ASP A 124 -11.94 -6.26 -5.14
CA ASP A 124 -11.21 -5.18 -4.50
C ASP A 124 -12.07 -4.49 -3.45
N ALA A 125 -11.66 -4.64 -2.20
CA ALA A 125 -12.34 -4.09 -1.05
C ALA A 125 -11.64 -2.84 -0.49
N ASP A 126 -10.51 -2.44 -1.07
CA ASP A 126 -9.68 -1.36 -0.55
C ASP A 126 -9.88 -0.07 -1.33
N ILE A 127 -10.43 0.94 -0.65
CA ILE A 127 -10.75 2.24 -1.25
C ILE A 127 -9.50 3.01 -1.72
N TRP A 128 -8.32 2.71 -1.18
CA TRP A 128 -7.07 3.33 -1.62
C TRP A 128 -6.68 2.91 -3.03
N ASN A 129 -7.00 1.68 -3.43
CA ASN A 129 -6.82 1.26 -4.81
C ASN A 129 -7.71 2.09 -5.75
N TYR A 130 -8.97 2.36 -5.34
CA TYR A 130 -9.88 3.23 -6.11
C TYR A 130 -9.38 4.67 -6.19
N TRP A 131 -8.68 5.17 -5.15
CA TRP A 131 -8.07 6.50 -5.20
C TRP A 131 -7.05 6.62 -6.34
N HIS A 132 -6.21 5.62 -6.58
CA HIS A 132 -5.24 5.61 -7.66
C HIS A 132 -5.91 5.68 -9.04
N TRP A 133 -7.02 4.99 -9.21
CA TRP A 133 -7.79 5.05 -10.46
C TRP A 133 -8.49 6.40 -10.61
N ALA A 134 -8.99 6.96 -9.52
CA ALA A 134 -9.53 8.31 -9.48
C ALA A 134 -8.47 9.36 -9.82
N PHE A 135 -7.26 9.23 -9.28
CA PHE A 135 -6.11 10.08 -9.63
C PHE A 135 -5.80 10.00 -11.13
N THR A 136 -5.73 8.80 -11.69
CA THR A 136 -5.54 8.60 -13.13
C THR A 136 -6.63 9.31 -13.95
N ALA A 137 -7.88 9.15 -13.55
CA ALA A 137 -9.02 9.80 -14.21
C ALA A 137 -8.90 11.33 -14.18
N VAL A 138 -8.59 11.88 -13.02
CA VAL A 138 -8.45 13.34 -12.84
C VAL A 138 -7.28 13.91 -13.63
N MET A 139 -6.13 13.25 -13.61
CA MET A 139 -4.96 13.69 -14.38
C MET A 139 -5.22 13.71 -15.88
N VAL A 140 -5.92 12.69 -16.39
CA VAL A 140 -6.28 12.63 -17.81
C VAL A 140 -7.36 13.66 -18.15
N GLU A 141 -8.34 13.89 -17.28
CA GLU A 141 -9.32 14.97 -17.43
C GLU A 141 -8.63 16.33 -17.49
N MET A 142 -7.72 16.62 -16.56
CA MET A 142 -6.98 17.89 -16.55
C MET A 142 -6.14 18.09 -17.82
N ALA A 143 -5.57 17.02 -18.35
CA ALA A 143 -4.75 17.07 -19.56
C ALA A 143 -5.59 17.22 -20.84
N THR A 144 -6.81 16.67 -20.88
CA THR A 144 -7.64 16.62 -22.10
C THR A 144 -8.80 17.60 -22.06
N GLY A 145 -9.13 18.16 -20.90
CA GLY A 145 -10.33 18.98 -20.68
C GLY A 145 -11.65 18.19 -20.71
N SER A 146 -11.61 16.84 -20.68
CA SER A 146 -12.79 16.01 -20.82
C SER A 146 -12.94 15.02 -19.68
N MET A 147 -13.99 15.19 -18.87
CA MET A 147 -14.37 14.27 -17.81
C MET A 147 -14.59 12.82 -18.34
N TRP A 148 -15.20 12.69 -19.51
CA TRP A 148 -15.48 11.37 -20.07
C TRP A 148 -14.21 10.61 -20.46
N ILE A 149 -13.21 11.31 -21.03
CA ILE A 149 -11.92 10.72 -21.34
C ILE A 149 -11.21 10.35 -20.05
N GLY A 150 -11.28 11.20 -19.03
CA GLY A 150 -10.76 10.91 -17.71
C GLY A 150 -11.36 9.65 -17.08
N LEU A 151 -12.70 9.56 -17.06
CA LEU A 151 -13.41 8.38 -16.54
C LEU A 151 -13.01 7.08 -17.26
N ILE A 152 -12.94 7.13 -18.60
CA ILE A 152 -12.51 5.97 -19.40
C ILE A 152 -11.07 5.57 -19.04
N ALA A 153 -10.17 6.54 -18.89
CA ALA A 153 -8.78 6.27 -18.50
C ALA A 153 -8.69 5.64 -17.11
N GLY A 154 -9.46 6.13 -16.13
CA GLY A 154 -9.55 5.53 -14.79
C GLY A 154 -10.03 4.08 -14.83
N ILE A 155 -11.08 3.79 -15.62
CA ILE A 155 -11.59 2.42 -15.80
C ILE A 155 -10.56 1.51 -16.48
N ILE A 156 -9.87 1.99 -17.50
CA ILE A 156 -8.81 1.23 -18.17
C ILE A 156 -7.68 0.91 -17.19
N ALA A 157 -7.28 1.89 -16.36
CA ALA A 157 -6.29 1.68 -15.32
C ALA A 157 -6.74 0.61 -14.32
N GLU A 158 -7.97 0.70 -13.81
CA GLU A 158 -8.57 -0.29 -12.92
C GLU A 158 -8.50 -1.70 -13.50
N VAL A 159 -9.01 -1.87 -14.72
CA VAL A 159 -9.04 -3.19 -15.41
C VAL A 159 -7.61 -3.75 -15.53
N GLY A 160 -6.67 -2.93 -15.98
CA GLY A 160 -5.27 -3.33 -16.13
C GLY A 160 -4.63 -3.74 -14.80
N ILE A 161 -4.87 -2.97 -13.76
CA ILE A 161 -4.33 -3.21 -12.41
C ILE A 161 -4.94 -4.44 -11.75
N LEU A 162 -6.24 -4.67 -11.93
CA LEU A 162 -6.89 -5.90 -11.47
C LEU A 162 -6.28 -7.15 -12.12
N PHE A 163 -6.01 -7.14 -13.42
CA PHE A 163 -5.32 -8.24 -14.11
C PHE A 163 -3.88 -8.44 -13.63
N LEU A 164 -3.14 -7.36 -13.41
CA LEU A 164 -1.79 -7.45 -12.85
C LEU A 164 -1.83 -7.97 -11.41
N GLY A 165 -2.81 -7.56 -10.61
CA GLY A 165 -3.04 -8.07 -9.26
C GLY A 165 -3.32 -9.57 -9.25
N ASP A 166 -4.19 -10.05 -10.12
CA ASP A 166 -4.48 -11.49 -10.29
C ASP A 166 -3.22 -12.27 -10.68
N TRP A 167 -2.44 -11.74 -11.62
CA TRP A 167 -1.23 -12.36 -12.11
C TRP A 167 -0.13 -12.45 -11.07
N THR A 168 0.02 -11.44 -10.23
CA THR A 168 1.06 -11.37 -9.19
C THR A 168 0.65 -11.99 -7.86
N ALA A 169 -0.65 -12.24 -7.64
CA ALA A 169 -1.16 -12.79 -6.38
C ALA A 169 -0.43 -14.06 -5.91
N PRO A 170 -0.12 -15.07 -6.76
CA PRO A 170 0.61 -16.25 -6.30
C PRO A 170 2.00 -15.95 -5.75
N LEU A 171 2.70 -14.95 -6.31
CA LEU A 171 4.00 -14.49 -5.81
C LEU A 171 3.84 -13.82 -4.45
N SER A 172 2.83 -12.96 -4.33
CA SER A 172 2.50 -12.26 -3.09
C SER A 172 2.10 -13.23 -1.97
N HIS A 173 1.30 -14.25 -2.27
CA HIS A 173 0.94 -15.30 -1.30
C HIS A 173 2.17 -15.98 -0.72
N THR A 174 3.15 -16.28 -1.57
CA THR A 174 4.36 -17.00 -1.17
C THR A 174 5.31 -16.09 -0.40
N TYR A 175 5.55 -14.89 -0.89
CA TYR A 175 6.54 -13.97 -0.34
C TYR A 175 6.03 -13.28 0.94
N PHE A 176 4.88 -12.60 0.84
CA PHE A 176 4.30 -11.85 1.97
C PHE A 176 3.45 -12.70 2.92
N LYS A 177 3.22 -13.97 2.59
CA LYS A 177 2.39 -14.91 3.39
C LYS A 177 0.96 -14.39 3.62
N VAL A 178 0.36 -13.81 2.60
CA VAL A 178 -1.02 -13.29 2.58
C VAL A 178 -1.92 -14.12 1.65
N PRO A 179 -2.19 -15.39 1.96
CA PRO A 179 -2.95 -16.27 1.08
C PRO A 179 -4.38 -15.74 0.86
N GLY A 180 -4.85 -15.86 -0.38
CA GLY A 180 -6.19 -15.43 -0.76
C GLY A 180 -6.38 -13.93 -0.87
N CYS A 181 -5.31 -13.14 -0.82
CA CYS A 181 -5.31 -11.73 -1.11
C CYS A 181 -4.59 -11.45 -2.43
N SER A 182 -4.99 -10.39 -3.12
CA SER A 182 -4.26 -9.78 -4.23
C SER A 182 -3.97 -8.32 -3.89
N GLN A 183 -3.04 -7.71 -4.60
CA GLN A 183 -2.66 -6.31 -4.39
C GLN A 183 -2.83 -5.53 -5.68
N PRO A 184 -4.08 -5.16 -6.07
CA PRO A 184 -4.34 -4.34 -7.24
C PRO A 184 -4.01 -2.87 -6.97
N HIS A 185 -2.78 -2.61 -6.54
CA HIS A 185 -2.29 -1.31 -6.14
C HIS A 185 -1.43 -0.71 -7.25
N THR A 186 -1.88 0.41 -7.81
CA THR A 186 -1.28 0.99 -9.03
C THR A 186 0.19 1.34 -8.85
N GLU A 187 0.60 1.87 -7.70
CA GLU A 187 1.99 2.30 -7.48
C GLU A 187 2.99 1.13 -7.34
N THR A 188 2.51 -0.09 -7.18
CA THR A 188 3.37 -1.26 -7.00
C THR A 188 3.23 -2.27 -8.12
N VAL A 189 2.01 -2.77 -8.39
CA VAL A 189 1.81 -3.90 -9.29
C VAL A 189 2.11 -3.57 -10.76
N ASN A 190 1.97 -2.32 -11.18
CA ASN A 190 2.35 -1.87 -12.52
C ASN A 190 3.86 -2.02 -12.80
N TRP A 191 4.68 -2.03 -11.76
CA TRP A 191 6.12 -2.26 -11.87
C TRP A 191 6.50 -3.74 -11.91
N ALA A 192 5.58 -4.65 -11.59
CA ALA A 192 5.86 -6.09 -11.58
C ALA A 192 6.42 -6.62 -12.91
N PRO A 193 5.88 -6.26 -14.10
CA PRO A 193 6.46 -6.68 -15.38
C PRO A 193 7.91 -6.20 -15.56
N VAL A 194 8.20 -4.96 -15.16
CA VAL A 194 9.54 -4.36 -15.24
C VAL A 194 10.48 -5.06 -14.26
N ALA A 195 10.06 -5.25 -13.01
CA ALA A 195 10.84 -5.94 -11.99
C ALA A 195 11.19 -7.38 -12.40
N MET A 196 10.23 -8.11 -12.96
CA MET A 196 10.45 -9.47 -13.45
C MET A 196 11.39 -9.52 -14.67
N ALA A 197 11.35 -8.50 -15.54
CA ALA A 197 12.29 -8.37 -16.65
C ALA A 197 13.70 -8.08 -16.14
N LEU A 198 13.85 -7.16 -15.19
CA LEU A 198 15.13 -6.85 -14.55
C LEU A 198 15.69 -8.04 -13.79
N GLU A 199 14.84 -8.78 -13.08
CA GLU A 199 15.27 -10.00 -12.39
C GLU A 199 15.90 -11.01 -13.34
N LYS A 200 15.31 -11.23 -14.52
CA LYS A 200 15.88 -12.11 -15.56
C LYS A 200 17.26 -11.66 -16.01
N ILE A 201 17.52 -10.34 -16.04
CA ILE A 201 18.82 -9.78 -16.37
C ILE A 201 19.80 -10.00 -15.22
N PHE A 202 19.40 -9.65 -14.00
CA PHE A 202 20.27 -9.79 -12.81
C PHE A 202 20.67 -11.24 -12.54
N ARG A 203 19.79 -12.20 -12.81
CA ARG A 203 20.11 -13.64 -12.69
C ARG A 203 21.21 -14.09 -13.65
N LYS A 204 21.52 -13.35 -14.72
CA LYS A 204 22.62 -13.64 -15.64
C LYS A 204 23.97 -13.10 -15.15
N ILE A 205 23.98 -12.20 -14.17
CA ILE A 205 25.21 -11.60 -13.64
C ILE A 205 25.86 -12.61 -12.68
N PRO A 206 27.12 -13.03 -12.92
CA PRO A 206 27.83 -13.92 -12.03
C PRO A 206 27.92 -13.35 -10.61
N GLY A 207 27.60 -14.17 -9.60
CA GLY A 207 27.54 -13.74 -8.20
C GLY A 207 26.18 -13.29 -7.73
N LEU A 208 25.43 -12.47 -8.49
CA LEU A 208 24.05 -12.09 -8.16
C LEU A 208 23.06 -13.25 -8.26
N SER A 209 23.24 -14.11 -9.26
CA SER A 209 22.38 -15.28 -9.48
C SER A 209 22.38 -16.29 -8.32
N LYS A 210 23.47 -16.31 -7.53
CA LYS A 210 23.62 -17.16 -6.34
C LYS A 210 23.34 -16.43 -5.03
N SER A 211 23.14 -15.12 -5.09
CA SER A 211 22.84 -14.32 -3.91
C SER A 211 21.42 -14.61 -3.45
N ARG A 212 21.28 -15.13 -2.25
CA ARG A 212 20.02 -15.27 -1.52
C ARG A 212 20.02 -14.27 -0.36
N ALA A 213 20.25 -13.01 -0.69
CA ALA A 213 20.26 -11.94 0.32
C ALA A 213 18.81 -11.59 0.70
N SER A 214 18.15 -12.47 1.43
CA SER A 214 16.91 -12.16 2.14
C SER A 214 17.21 -11.94 3.62
N PRO A 215 16.38 -11.19 4.35
CA PRO A 215 16.52 -11.00 5.81
C PRO A 215 16.65 -12.34 6.54
N ASP A 216 15.87 -13.35 6.16
CA ASP A 216 15.91 -14.69 6.77
C ASP A 216 17.28 -15.36 6.58
N VAL A 217 17.83 -15.32 5.36
CA VAL A 217 19.15 -15.91 5.06
C VAL A 217 20.28 -15.15 5.75
N ILE A 218 20.16 -13.83 5.86
CA ILE A 218 21.13 -13.01 6.61
C ILE A 218 21.07 -13.39 8.09
N ARG A 219 19.87 -13.50 8.65
CA ARG A 219 19.66 -13.92 10.04
C ARG A 219 20.23 -15.31 10.33
N GLU A 220 20.02 -16.28 9.43
CA GLU A 220 20.61 -17.62 9.57
C GLU A 220 22.12 -17.59 9.61
N LYS A 221 22.78 -16.67 8.88
CA LYS A 221 24.24 -16.57 8.82
C LYS A 221 24.87 -15.79 9.96
N VAL A 222 24.27 -14.67 10.37
CA VAL A 222 24.88 -13.74 11.33
C VAL A 222 24.07 -13.61 12.63
N GLY A 223 23.05 -14.45 12.82
CA GLY A 223 22.22 -14.47 14.02
C GLY A 223 21.43 -13.16 14.21
N PHE A 224 21.36 -12.68 15.46
CA PHE A 224 20.60 -11.48 15.82
C PHE A 224 21.03 -10.22 15.06
N LEU A 225 22.28 -10.15 14.61
CA LEU A 225 22.78 -9.02 13.81
C LEU A 225 22.10 -8.91 12.43
N GLY A 226 21.51 -9.98 11.93
CA GLY A 226 20.72 -10.00 10.70
C GLY A 226 19.22 -9.84 10.90
N GLU A 227 18.76 -9.57 12.12
CA GLU A 227 17.35 -9.31 12.37
C GLU A 227 16.90 -7.97 11.76
N PRO A 228 15.64 -7.83 11.34
CA PRO A 228 15.11 -6.59 10.77
C PRO A 228 15.41 -5.36 11.62
N VAL A 229 15.25 -5.47 12.93
CA VAL A 229 15.57 -4.36 13.85
C VAL A 229 17.01 -3.89 13.73
N MET A 230 17.97 -4.82 13.58
CA MET A 230 19.38 -4.48 13.42
C MET A 230 19.69 -3.88 12.05
N ILE A 231 19.00 -4.34 11.00
CA ILE A 231 19.09 -3.73 9.68
C ILE A 231 18.65 -2.26 9.76
N GLY A 232 17.53 -1.96 10.42
CA GLY A 232 17.10 -0.60 10.68
C GLY A 232 18.13 0.22 11.43
N VAL A 233 18.72 -0.33 12.50
CA VAL A 233 19.79 0.33 13.27
C VAL A 233 20.98 0.66 12.36
N TYR A 234 21.45 -0.26 11.51
CA TYR A 234 22.55 0.00 10.57
C TYR A 234 22.22 1.09 9.57
N VAL A 235 21.01 1.08 9.03
CA VAL A 235 20.55 2.15 8.11
C VAL A 235 20.53 3.50 8.82
N GLY A 236 20.01 3.56 10.05
CA GLY A 236 19.97 4.79 10.83
C GLY A 236 21.36 5.31 11.19
N LEU A 237 22.30 4.40 11.56
CA LEU A 237 23.71 4.77 11.77
C LEU A 237 24.31 5.34 10.48
N PHE A 238 24.11 4.66 9.35
CA PHE A 238 24.62 5.09 8.05
C PHE A 238 24.10 6.49 7.69
N LEU A 239 22.80 6.73 7.78
CA LEU A 239 22.17 8.01 7.46
C LEU A 239 22.64 9.12 8.42
N GLY A 240 22.74 8.81 9.72
CA GLY A 240 23.19 9.77 10.71
C GLY A 240 24.66 10.18 10.53
N ILE A 241 25.53 9.23 10.17
CA ILE A 241 26.93 9.52 9.83
C ILE A 241 27.00 10.33 8.54
N LEU A 242 26.24 9.94 7.52
CA LEU A 242 26.19 10.64 6.24
C LEU A 242 25.72 12.11 6.38
N ALA A 243 24.80 12.36 7.31
CA ALA A 243 24.31 13.70 7.63
C ALA A 243 25.23 14.47 8.61
N TRP A 244 26.35 13.88 9.05
CA TRP A 244 27.27 14.47 10.05
C TRP A 244 26.53 14.92 11.33
N LEU A 245 25.58 14.13 11.81
CA LEU A 245 24.88 14.45 13.04
C LEU A 245 25.78 14.30 14.27
N PRO A 246 25.44 14.95 15.38
CA PRO A 246 26.10 14.68 16.67
C PRO A 246 25.96 13.20 17.06
N PRO A 247 26.92 12.61 17.78
CA PRO A 247 26.91 11.18 18.11
C PRO A 247 25.62 10.69 18.77
N VAL A 248 25.04 11.49 19.65
CA VAL A 248 23.77 11.16 20.32
C VAL A 248 22.61 11.08 19.32
N ASP A 249 22.55 12.02 18.37
CA ASP A 249 21.49 12.06 17.35
C ASP A 249 21.64 10.92 16.35
N ILE A 250 22.90 10.49 16.05
CA ILE A 250 23.15 9.30 15.23
C ILE A 250 22.56 8.05 15.91
N VAL A 251 22.82 7.88 17.20
CA VAL A 251 22.28 6.75 17.97
C VAL A 251 20.76 6.80 18.06
N LEU A 252 20.20 7.98 18.31
CA LEU A 252 18.75 8.17 18.36
C LEU A 252 18.10 7.83 17.00
N LEU A 253 18.66 8.31 15.90
CA LEU A 253 18.18 7.98 14.55
C LEU A 253 18.26 6.48 14.29
N ALA A 254 19.37 5.84 14.68
CA ALA A 254 19.53 4.39 14.54
C ALA A 254 18.45 3.63 15.32
N MET A 255 18.16 4.03 16.55
CA MET A 255 17.11 3.39 17.36
C MET A 255 15.72 3.59 16.74
N HIS A 256 15.42 4.76 16.19
CA HIS A 256 14.15 5.02 15.52
C HIS A 256 14.00 4.19 14.24
N MET A 257 15.07 4.03 13.45
CA MET A 257 15.03 3.17 12.25
C MET A 257 14.87 1.69 12.62
N GLY A 258 15.51 1.24 13.69
CA GLY A 258 15.29 -0.10 14.24
C GLY A 258 13.85 -0.31 14.73
N ALA A 259 13.30 0.69 15.42
CA ALA A 259 11.92 0.67 15.88
C ALA A 259 10.93 0.63 14.70
N LEU A 260 11.18 1.39 13.62
CA LEU A 260 10.38 1.34 12.39
C LEU A 260 10.22 -0.10 11.89
N LEU A 261 11.36 -0.76 11.60
CA LEU A 261 11.34 -2.11 11.03
C LEU A 261 10.69 -3.16 11.94
N LEU A 262 10.79 -2.98 13.25
CA LEU A 262 10.19 -3.89 14.21
C LEU A 262 8.68 -3.64 14.40
N LEU A 263 8.30 -2.38 14.57
CA LEU A 263 6.93 -2.02 14.97
C LEU A 263 5.98 -2.04 13.77
N GLU A 264 6.42 -1.58 12.59
CA GLU A 264 5.57 -1.63 11.40
C GLU A 264 5.14 -3.06 11.08
N GLY A 265 6.04 -4.02 11.08
CA GLY A 265 5.68 -5.42 10.87
C GLY A 265 4.64 -5.95 11.86
N ARG A 266 4.68 -5.48 13.12
CA ARG A 266 3.67 -5.83 14.12
C ARG A 266 2.33 -5.14 13.88
N MET A 267 2.34 -3.86 13.48
CA MET A 267 1.12 -3.13 13.15
C MET A 267 0.40 -3.73 11.94
N ILE A 268 1.16 -4.17 10.93
CA ILE A 268 0.60 -4.92 9.79
C ILE A 268 0.03 -6.26 10.24
N GLY A 269 0.67 -6.95 11.17
CA GLY A 269 0.09 -8.16 11.78
C GLY A 269 -1.29 -7.91 12.39
N ILE A 270 -1.46 -6.79 13.12
CA ILE A 270 -2.75 -6.35 13.67
C ILE A 270 -3.75 -6.00 12.57
N LEU A 271 -3.30 -5.31 11.52
CA LEU A 271 -4.13 -5.00 10.35
C LEU A 271 -4.69 -6.28 9.72
N MET A 272 -3.83 -7.27 9.50
CA MET A 272 -4.23 -8.57 8.94
C MET A 272 -5.15 -9.35 9.88
N GLU A 273 -4.98 -9.27 11.21
CA GLU A 273 -5.92 -9.83 12.19
C GLU A 273 -7.35 -9.28 12.00
N GLY A 274 -7.46 -8.01 11.65
CA GLY A 274 -8.75 -7.38 11.34
C GLY A 274 -9.28 -7.72 9.94
N LEU A 275 -8.42 -7.74 8.91
CA LEU A 275 -8.84 -7.92 7.51
C LEU A 275 -9.18 -9.38 7.18
N MET A 276 -8.36 -10.34 7.61
CA MET A 276 -8.53 -11.75 7.22
C MET A 276 -9.91 -12.34 7.55
N PRO A 277 -10.51 -12.11 8.74
CA PRO A 277 -11.84 -12.61 9.03
C PRO A 277 -12.94 -12.05 8.12
N LEU A 278 -12.77 -10.82 7.62
CA LEU A 278 -13.69 -10.18 6.66
C LEU A 278 -13.49 -10.80 5.28
N ALA A 279 -12.25 -10.93 4.83
CA ALA A 279 -11.89 -11.55 3.57
C ALA A 279 -12.41 -13.00 3.47
N ASP A 280 -12.21 -13.79 4.51
CA ASP A 280 -12.71 -15.17 4.57
C ASP A 280 -14.24 -15.22 4.51
N GLY A 281 -14.92 -14.33 5.22
CA GLY A 281 -16.38 -14.28 5.20
C GLY A 281 -16.95 -13.86 3.83
N ILE A 282 -16.29 -12.95 3.11
CA ILE A 282 -16.66 -12.58 1.74
C ILE A 282 -16.42 -13.77 0.80
N ARG A 283 -15.29 -14.45 0.93
CA ARG A 283 -14.96 -15.65 0.17
C ARG A 283 -16.00 -16.76 0.41
N ASP A 284 -16.39 -17.01 1.66
CA ASP A 284 -17.41 -17.99 2.02
C ASP A 284 -18.78 -17.65 1.43
N TYR A 285 -19.13 -16.36 1.38
CA TYR A 285 -20.36 -15.91 0.75
C TYR A 285 -20.39 -16.23 -0.75
N PHE A 286 -19.30 -15.92 -1.45
CA PHE A 286 -19.17 -16.24 -2.89
C PHE A 286 -19.12 -17.75 -3.15
N ALA A 287 -18.43 -18.52 -2.30
CA ALA A 287 -18.32 -19.98 -2.43
C ALA A 287 -19.67 -20.71 -2.37
N LYS A 288 -20.65 -20.14 -1.65
CA LYS A 288 -22.03 -20.65 -1.59
C LYS A 288 -22.82 -20.42 -2.88
N SER A 289 -22.39 -19.47 -3.71
CA SER A 289 -23.06 -19.18 -4.98
C SER A 289 -22.67 -20.19 -6.05
N LYS A 290 -23.67 -20.77 -6.76
CA LYS A 290 -23.41 -21.68 -7.88
C LYS A 290 -22.51 -21.07 -8.96
N ARG A 291 -22.56 -19.74 -9.12
CA ARG A 291 -21.81 -18.98 -10.13
C ARG A 291 -20.31 -18.94 -9.85
N PHE A 292 -19.91 -18.98 -8.57
CA PHE A 292 -18.51 -18.88 -8.12
C PHE A 292 -17.94 -20.21 -7.66
N LYS A 293 -18.75 -21.28 -7.67
CA LYS A 293 -18.32 -22.61 -7.24
C LYS A 293 -17.12 -23.09 -8.03
N GLY A 294 -16.03 -23.40 -7.34
CA GLY A 294 -14.78 -23.88 -7.93
C GLY A 294 -13.89 -22.77 -8.52
N ARG A 295 -14.26 -21.49 -8.40
CA ARG A 295 -13.40 -20.37 -8.78
C ARG A 295 -12.51 -19.97 -7.60
N GLU A 296 -11.27 -19.67 -7.93
CA GLU A 296 -10.35 -19.00 -6.99
C GLU A 296 -10.75 -17.54 -6.89
N LEU A 297 -10.86 -17.02 -5.66
CA LEU A 297 -11.22 -15.64 -5.38
C LEU A 297 -10.21 -15.03 -4.44
N PHE A 298 -9.78 -13.81 -4.76
CA PHE A 298 -8.86 -13.00 -3.97
C PHE A 298 -9.59 -11.77 -3.44
N ILE A 299 -9.18 -11.32 -2.27
CA ILE A 299 -9.57 -10.02 -1.75
C ILE A 299 -8.47 -9.02 -2.11
N GLY A 300 -8.85 -7.98 -2.85
CA GLY A 300 -7.97 -6.86 -3.17
C GLY A 300 -7.69 -6.03 -1.93
N ILE A 301 -6.44 -5.83 -1.63
CA ILE A 301 -5.96 -5.01 -0.50
C ILE A 301 -4.85 -4.09 -0.97
N ASP A 302 -4.67 -2.98 -0.28
CA ASP A 302 -3.58 -2.05 -0.54
C ASP A 302 -2.22 -2.73 -0.30
N ALA A 303 -1.28 -2.49 -1.22
CA ALA A 303 0.09 -2.98 -1.10
C ALA A 303 0.96 -2.12 -0.18
N GLY A 304 0.57 -0.88 0.08
CA GLY A 304 1.33 0.04 0.92
C GLY A 304 1.63 -0.53 2.30
N PRO A 305 0.62 -0.94 3.08
CA PRO A 305 0.85 -1.57 4.38
C PRO A 305 1.75 -2.81 4.30
N ILE A 306 1.58 -3.65 3.27
CA ILE A 306 2.38 -4.87 3.11
C ILE A 306 3.84 -4.53 2.80
N GLY A 307 4.09 -3.58 1.89
CA GLY A 307 5.44 -3.10 1.57
C GLY A 307 6.14 -2.48 2.78
N LEU A 308 5.40 -1.73 3.61
CA LEU A 308 5.91 -1.17 4.86
C LEU A 308 6.19 -2.23 5.95
N SER A 309 5.64 -3.44 5.81
CA SER A 309 5.98 -4.56 6.71
C SER A 309 7.16 -5.39 6.23
N ASP A 310 7.58 -5.22 4.98
CA ASP A 310 8.72 -5.97 4.43
C ASP A 310 10.05 -5.26 4.75
N PRO A 311 10.91 -5.87 5.58
CA PRO A 311 12.17 -5.24 5.98
C PRO A 311 13.08 -4.91 4.80
N SER A 312 13.03 -5.69 3.72
CA SER A 312 13.86 -5.43 2.53
C SER A 312 13.40 -4.18 1.80
N SER A 313 12.09 -4.02 1.63
CA SER A 313 11.49 -2.85 0.97
C SER A 313 11.79 -1.56 1.75
N ILE A 314 11.61 -1.58 3.08
CA ILE A 314 11.91 -0.41 3.92
C ILE A 314 13.41 -0.10 3.92
N ALA A 315 14.28 -1.10 4.08
CA ALA A 315 15.73 -0.88 4.10
C ALA A 315 16.21 -0.24 2.79
N VAL A 316 15.73 -0.73 1.64
CA VAL A 316 16.05 -0.13 0.34
C VAL A 316 15.50 1.28 0.23
N GLY A 317 14.25 1.51 0.61
CA GLY A 317 13.63 2.84 0.62
C GLY A 317 14.45 3.84 1.44
N LEU A 318 14.81 3.47 2.67
CA LEU A 318 15.61 4.33 3.56
C LEU A 318 17.00 4.64 3.01
N ILE A 319 17.68 3.67 2.36
CA ILE A 319 18.98 3.88 1.73
C ILE A 319 18.87 4.84 0.52
N LEU A 320 17.74 4.82 -0.18
CA LEU A 320 17.52 5.68 -1.34
C LEU A 320 17.15 7.12 -0.97
N ILE A 321 16.66 7.39 0.25
CA ILE A 321 16.27 8.74 0.68
C ILE A 321 17.34 9.81 0.36
N PRO A 322 18.63 9.64 0.69
CA PRO A 322 19.64 10.66 0.41
C PRO A 322 19.99 10.79 -1.07
N LEU A 323 19.46 9.93 -1.94
CA LEU A 323 19.68 9.95 -3.38
C LEU A 323 18.56 10.67 -4.14
N TYR A 324 17.42 10.85 -3.49
CA TYR A 324 16.28 11.63 -3.98
C TYR A 324 16.30 13.05 -3.44
#